data_1641574286b2338b2d6d45642a92912b
#
_entry.id   1641574286b2338b2d6d45642a92912b
#
_cell.length_a   1.000
_cell.length_b   1.000
_cell.length_c   1.000
_cell.angle_alpha   90.00
_cell.angle_beta   90.00
_cell.angle_gamma   90.00
#
_symmetry.space_group_name_H-M   'P 1'
#
loop_
_entity.id
_entity.type
_entity.pdbx_description
1 polymer ?
#
loop_
_entity_poly.entity_id
_entity_poly.type
_entity_poly.pdbx_seq_one_letter_code
_entity_poly.pdbx_strand_id
1 'polypeptide(L)' 'MYKLSIAYDGNPVAVWTYSDAIEAVHQFDRCVDHGDAKEYATYNLSEPSGKMHTKNFYRNGKVTQK' A
#
# COMPACT_ATOMS: atom_id res chain seq x y z
N MET A 1 -0.29 1.07 16.41
CA MET A 1 0.21 0.04 15.52
C MET A 1 0.07 0.53 14.07
N TYR A 2 1.04 0.20 13.26
CA TYR A 2 1.04 0.59 11.85
C TYR A 2 0.34 -0.49 11.03
N LYS A 3 -0.47 -0.10 10.06
CA LYS A 3 -1.23 -1.02 9.23
C LYS A 3 -0.90 -0.77 7.76
N LEU A 4 -0.43 -1.82 7.09
CA LEU A 4 -0.17 -1.79 5.65
C LEU A 4 -1.23 -2.64 4.97
N SER A 5 -1.98 -2.04 4.05
CA SER A 5 -3.04 -2.74 3.33
C SER A 5 -2.82 -2.65 1.82
N ILE A 6 -3.26 -3.70 1.13
CA ILE A 6 -3.21 -3.77 -0.32
C ILE A 6 -4.62 -4.00 -0.84
N ALA A 7 -5.00 -3.25 -1.86
CA ALA A 7 -6.27 -3.43 -2.55
C ALA A 7 -6.01 -3.53 -4.05
N TYR A 8 -6.68 -4.47 -4.70
CA TYR A 8 -6.66 -4.60 -6.16
C TYR A 8 -8.02 -4.21 -6.70
N ASP A 9 -8.03 -3.24 -7.63
CA ASP A 9 -9.25 -2.76 -8.28
C ASP A 9 -10.30 -2.31 -7.26
N GLY A 10 -9.85 -1.71 -6.16
CA GLY A 10 -10.71 -1.23 -5.09
C GLY A 10 -11.12 -2.27 -4.07
N ASN A 11 -10.69 -3.53 -4.22
CA ASN A 11 -11.07 -4.61 -3.32
C ASN A 11 -9.89 -4.97 -2.41
N PRO A 12 -10.06 -4.99 -1.07
CA PRO A 12 -8.98 -5.35 -0.16
C PRO A 12 -8.51 -6.78 -0.41
N VAL A 13 -7.20 -6.97 -0.44
CA VAL A 13 -6.59 -8.29 -0.70
C VAL A 13 -5.84 -8.79 0.51
N ALA A 14 -5.10 -7.91 1.19
CA ALA A 14 -4.27 -8.29 2.31
C ALA A 14 -4.04 -7.10 3.23
N VAL A 15 -3.81 -7.40 4.52
CA VAL A 15 -3.50 -6.40 5.54
C VAL A 15 -2.42 -6.98 6.44
N TRP A 16 -1.39 -6.18 6.72
CA TRP A 16 -0.34 -6.51 7.68
C TRP A 16 -0.27 -5.42 8.73
N THR A 17 0.09 -5.81 9.96
CA THR A 17 0.28 -4.85 11.05
C THR A 17 1.72 -4.94 11.55
N TYR A 18 2.26 -3.79 11.93
CA TYR A 18 3.62 -3.67 12.46
C TYR A 18 3.59 -2.81 13.71
N SER A 19 4.38 -3.19 14.71
CA SER A 19 4.55 -2.40 15.92
C SER A 19 5.66 -1.37 15.80
N ASP A 20 6.59 -1.59 14.87
CA ASP A 20 7.77 -0.75 14.67
C ASP A 20 7.60 0.13 13.44
N ALA A 21 7.76 1.44 13.64
CA ALA A 21 7.61 2.42 12.57
C ALA A 21 8.63 2.19 11.45
N ILE A 22 9.87 1.89 11.81
CA ILE A 22 10.94 1.70 10.82
C ILE A 22 10.63 0.52 9.92
N GLU A 23 10.19 -0.58 10.52
CA GLU A 23 9.83 -1.77 9.75
C GLU A 23 8.63 -1.50 8.84
N ALA A 24 7.61 -0.82 9.37
CA ALA A 24 6.41 -0.51 8.61
C ALA A 24 6.73 0.35 7.38
N VAL A 25 7.51 1.41 7.57
CA VAL A 25 7.91 2.30 6.48
C VAL A 25 8.77 1.55 5.47
N HIS A 26 9.70 0.72 5.95
CA HIS A 26 10.56 -0.07 5.08
C HIS A 26 9.73 -1.01 4.19
N GLN A 27 8.75 -1.70 4.75
CA GLN A 27 7.90 -2.60 3.99
C GLN A 27 7.04 -1.83 2.98
N PHE A 28 6.54 -0.67 3.37
CA PHE A 28 5.76 0.16 2.46
C PHE A 28 6.61 0.65 1.28
N ASP A 29 7.86 1.06 1.55
CA ASP A 29 8.77 1.53 0.50
C ASP A 29 9.14 0.42 -0.47
N ARG A 30 9.13 -0.82 -0.01
CA ARG A 30 9.44 -1.98 -0.85
C ARG A 30 8.23 -2.49 -1.63
N CYS A 31 7.05 -1.96 -1.38
CA CYS A 31 5.86 -2.36 -2.12
C CYS A 31 6.00 -1.97 -3.58
N VAL A 32 5.82 -2.96 -4.46
CA VAL A 32 5.84 -2.76 -5.90
C VAL A 32 4.65 -3.49 -6.49
N ASP A 33 4.25 -3.08 -7.68
CA ASP A 33 3.14 -3.71 -8.38
C ASP A 33 3.53 -5.13 -8.81
N HIS A 34 2.77 -6.12 -8.38
CA HIS A 34 3.00 -7.52 -8.69
C HIS A 34 2.25 -8.00 -9.95
N GLY A 35 1.46 -7.14 -10.55
CA GLY A 35 0.78 -7.48 -11.78
C GLY A 35 -0.52 -8.26 -11.62
N ASP A 36 -1.01 -8.39 -10.39
CA ASP A 36 -2.21 -9.19 -10.12
C ASP A 36 -3.51 -8.40 -10.28
N ALA A 37 -3.44 -7.08 -10.17
CA ALA A 37 -4.61 -6.23 -10.35
C ALA A 37 -4.94 -6.10 -11.83
N LYS A 38 -6.24 -5.97 -12.15
CA LYS A 38 -6.69 -5.79 -13.54
C LYS A 38 -6.57 -4.34 -13.99
N GLU A 39 -6.89 -3.41 -13.12
CA GLU A 39 -6.86 -1.99 -13.43
C GLU A 39 -5.82 -1.24 -12.61
N TYR A 40 -5.82 -1.41 -11.31
CA TYR A 40 -4.86 -0.74 -10.45
C TYR A 40 -4.70 -1.46 -9.11
N ALA A 41 -3.54 -1.24 -8.49
CA ALA A 41 -3.26 -1.72 -7.15
C ALA A 41 -3.01 -0.52 -6.25
N THR A 42 -3.56 -0.54 -5.04
CA THR A 42 -3.40 0.53 -4.06
C THR A 42 -2.77 -0.03 -2.80
N TYR A 43 -1.72 0.64 -2.33
CA TYR A 43 -1.01 0.29 -1.10
C TYR A 43 -1.16 1.44 -0.13
N ASN A 44 -1.69 1.17 1.06
CA ASN A 44 -1.91 2.19 2.09
C ASN A 44 -1.16 1.81 3.36
N LEU A 45 -0.40 2.76 3.89
CA LEU A 45 0.21 2.63 5.21
C LEU A 45 -0.45 3.62 6.15
N SER A 46 -1.13 3.10 7.17
CA SER A 46 -1.79 3.91 8.20
C SER A 46 -0.94 3.98 9.45
N GLU A 47 -0.70 5.19 9.96
CA GLU A 47 0.03 5.41 11.21
C GLU A 47 -0.93 5.51 12.38
N PRO A 48 -0.48 5.22 13.61
CA PRO A 48 -1.33 5.38 14.79
C PRO A 48 -1.86 6.80 14.99
N SER A 49 -1.14 7.80 14.46
CA SER A 49 -1.55 9.19 14.54
C SER A 49 -2.74 9.52 13.63
N GLY A 50 -3.11 8.60 12.75
CA GLY A 50 -4.16 8.82 11.76
C GLY A 50 -3.63 9.22 10.38
N LYS A 51 -2.34 9.47 10.27
CA LYS A 51 -1.73 9.82 8.99
C LYS A 51 -1.71 8.60 8.08
N MET A 52 -1.94 8.80 6.79
CA MET A 52 -1.97 7.73 5.81
C MET A 52 -1.10 8.06 4.61
N HIS A 53 -0.35 7.07 4.15
CA HIS A 53 0.47 7.17 2.95
C HIS A 53 -0.09 6.21 1.91
N THR A 54 -0.13 6.63 0.65
CA THR A 54 -0.76 5.84 -0.41
C THR A 54 0.14 5.77 -1.63
N LYS A 55 0.21 4.58 -2.23
CA LYS A 55 0.84 4.34 -3.53
C LYS A 55 -0.18 3.68 -4.45
N ASN A 56 -0.29 4.17 -5.68
CA ASN A 56 -1.19 3.60 -6.68
C ASN A 56 -0.39 3.18 -7.91
N PHE A 57 -0.60 1.95 -8.36
CA PHE A 57 0.04 1.41 -9.57
C PHE A 57 -1.04 1.05 -10.56
N TYR A 58 -1.05 1.71 -11.71
CA TYR A 58 -2.06 1.51 -12.75
C TYR A 58 -1.54 0.59 -13.84
N ARG A 59 -2.45 -0.24 -14.38
CA ARG A 59 -2.08 -1.23 -15.42
C ARG A 59 -1.59 -0.59 -16.71
N ASN A 60 -1.88 0.68 -16.94
CA ASN A 60 -1.39 1.39 -18.13
C ASN A 60 0.06 1.89 -17.97
N GLY A 61 0.76 1.44 -16.94
CA GLY A 61 2.15 1.82 -16.71
C GLY A 61 2.36 3.11 -15.95
N LYS A 62 1.29 3.77 -15.52
CA LYS A 62 1.40 5.00 -14.75
C LYS A 62 1.45 4.69 -13.26
N VAL A 63 2.27 5.45 -12.54
CA VAL A 63 2.36 5.39 -11.09
C VAL A 63 1.97 6.74 -10.54
N THR A 64 1.04 6.76 -9.59
CA THR A 64 0.57 7.98 -8.95
C THR A 64 0.76 7.85 -7.45
N GLN A 65 1.34 8.88 -6.83
CA GLN A 65 1.48 8.96 -5.37
C GLN A 65 0.73 10.17 -4.86
N LYS A 66 0.05 9.98 -3.78
CA LYS A 66 -0.67 11.06 -3.11
C LYS A 66 -0.26 11.20 -1.68
#